data_b5c1b01d15ea0192d2ab708743164206
#
_entry.id   b5c1b01d15ea0192d2ab708743164206
#
_cell.length_a   1.000
_cell.length_b   1.000
_cell.length_c   1.000
_cell.angle_alpha   90.00
_cell.angle_beta   90.00
_cell.angle_gamma   90.00
#
_symmetry.space_group_name_H-M   'P 1'
#
loop_
_entity.id
_entity.type
_entity.pdbx_description
1 polymer ?
#
loop_
_entity_poly.entity_id
_entity_poly.type
_entity_poly.pdbx_seq_one_letter_code
_entity_poly.pdbx_strand_id
1 'polypeptide(L)'
;MRPILPIPVLITWAVLVCGGAYAVTMRAGSATAIVGPSQQDLTTLKERFRRPDGVPHPKSNPATPEKVALGKALFFDPRLSRSGSVSCATCHNPSLGWSDGLTRAVGFGMVSLPRRTPPVRNLAWGSAFQWDGRADSLEAQARMPITAPDEMNMPMDLVVERLRAVPGYAPLFRDAFGEEPIGARTVTAALATFQRTLVSGEAPFDRWIKGEEEALGADARRGFALFTGKANCAACHSGWRFTDDSFHDIGLKAGDDLGRGKFAPPSVTAMRHAFKTPSLRELRMQGPYMHDGQLANLDAVIEHYVRGGERRPSLSFEMRPVELSAQERRDLVAFLASLAAEPAAVTLPQLP
;
A
#
# COMPACT_ATOMS: atom_id res chain seq x y z
N MET A 1 18.62 -7.57 92.13
CA MET A 1 19.72 -8.03 91.24
C MET A 1 19.61 -7.31 89.90
N ARG A 2 20.49 -6.36 89.66
CA ARG A 2 20.57 -5.61 88.42
C ARG A 2 21.72 -6.16 87.60
N PRO A 3 21.56 -6.39 86.28
CA PRO A 3 22.70 -6.71 85.47
C PRO A 3 23.39 -5.46 84.92
N ILE A 4 24.69 -5.56 84.83
CA ILE A 4 25.68 -4.58 84.42
C ILE A 4 25.75 -4.49 82.93
N LEU A 5 25.66 -3.32 82.33
CA LEU A 5 25.92 -3.03 80.92
C LEU A 5 27.41 -2.89 80.61
N PRO A 6 27.95 -3.43 79.51
CA PRO A 6 29.32 -3.15 79.12
C PRO A 6 29.41 -1.84 78.30
N ILE A 7 30.51 -1.12 78.54
CA ILE A 7 30.91 0.14 77.85
C ILE A 7 31.51 -0.17 76.49
N PRO A 8 31.16 0.55 75.44
CA PRO A 8 31.83 0.39 74.12
C PRO A 8 33.18 1.14 74.12
N VAL A 9 34.21 0.44 73.66
CA VAL A 9 35.55 1.01 73.41
C VAL A 9 35.53 1.65 72.02
N LEU A 10 35.74 2.98 71.96
CA LEU A 10 35.98 3.71 70.74
C LEU A 10 37.44 3.53 70.32
N ILE A 11 37.66 2.86 69.18
CA ILE A 11 38.94 2.81 68.48
C ILE A 11 38.92 3.92 67.41
N THR A 12 39.65 4.98 67.62
CA THR A 12 39.90 6.05 66.63
C THR A 12 41.05 5.61 65.69
N TRP A 13 40.74 5.39 64.43
CA TRP A 13 41.77 5.28 63.40
C TRP A 13 41.99 6.63 62.74
N ALA A 14 43.24 7.16 62.91
CA ALA A 14 43.69 8.33 62.17
C ALA A 14 44.03 7.92 60.73
N VAL A 15 43.25 8.45 59.75
CA VAL A 15 43.59 8.31 58.33
C VAL A 15 44.39 9.53 57.91
N LEU A 16 45.64 9.28 57.57
CA LEU A 16 46.54 10.28 56.95
C LEU A 16 46.06 10.51 55.51
N VAL A 17 45.55 11.68 55.19
CA VAL A 17 45.15 12.07 53.84
C VAL A 17 46.38 12.68 53.16
N CYS A 18 47.06 11.90 52.30
CA CYS A 18 48.04 12.44 51.35
C CYS A 18 47.26 13.13 50.22
N GLY A 19 47.44 14.44 50.06
CA GLY A 19 46.82 15.25 49.03
C GLY A 19 47.41 14.89 47.64
N GLY A 20 46.59 14.23 46.84
CA GLY A 20 46.80 14.09 45.40
C GLY A 20 45.57 14.65 44.68
N ALA A 21 45.71 15.85 44.06
CA ALA A 21 44.70 16.41 43.22
C ALA A 21 44.57 15.58 41.93
N TYR A 22 43.52 14.71 41.84
CA TYR A 22 43.15 14.09 40.61
C TYR A 22 42.28 15.04 39.78
N ALA A 23 42.89 15.63 38.72
CA ALA A 23 42.15 16.34 37.71
C ALA A 23 41.32 15.32 36.90
N VAL A 24 40.02 15.23 37.14
CA VAL A 24 39.09 14.48 36.29
C VAL A 24 38.90 15.27 34.99
N THR A 25 39.65 14.96 33.97
CA THR A 25 39.41 15.43 32.62
C THR A 25 38.13 14.71 32.10
N MET A 26 37.00 15.40 32.18
CA MET A 26 35.81 14.97 31.41
C MET A 26 36.17 15.07 29.92
N ARG A 27 36.46 13.91 29.26
CA ARG A 27 36.43 13.84 27.83
C ARG A 27 35.00 14.11 27.40
N ALA A 28 34.79 15.24 26.70
CA ALA A 28 33.58 15.47 25.96
C ALA A 28 33.37 14.26 25.01
N GLY A 29 32.29 13.50 25.25
CA GLY A 29 31.90 12.40 24.37
C GLY A 29 31.74 12.96 22.97
N SER A 30 32.55 12.50 22.03
CA SER A 30 32.35 12.78 20.60
C SER A 30 30.94 12.34 20.26
N ALA A 31 30.06 13.29 19.95
CA ALA A 31 28.81 12.97 19.28
C ALA A 31 29.18 12.24 18.00
N THR A 32 28.92 10.94 17.95
CA THR A 32 29.06 10.15 16.72
C THR A 32 28.10 10.79 15.73
N ALA A 33 28.63 11.58 14.80
CA ALA A 33 27.88 12.07 13.67
C ALA A 33 27.33 10.82 12.98
N ILE A 34 26.01 10.74 12.85
CA ILE A 34 25.36 9.73 12.01
C ILE A 34 25.87 10.02 10.60
N VAL A 35 26.85 9.25 10.13
CA VAL A 35 27.35 9.32 8.77
C VAL A 35 26.19 8.85 7.89
N GLY A 36 25.59 9.78 7.17
CA GLY A 36 24.59 9.45 6.16
C GLY A 36 25.19 8.50 5.10
N PRO A 37 24.36 7.79 4.32
CA PRO A 37 24.85 6.89 3.28
C PRO A 37 25.82 7.65 2.35
N SER A 38 26.88 6.98 1.91
CA SER A 38 27.80 7.54 0.93
C SER A 38 27.04 7.89 -0.37
N GLN A 39 27.59 8.77 -1.20
CA GLN A 39 26.96 9.13 -2.48
C GLN A 39 26.74 7.91 -3.38
N GLN A 40 27.64 6.93 -3.33
CA GLN A 40 27.53 5.68 -4.08
C GLN A 40 26.40 4.79 -3.53
N ASP A 41 26.24 4.72 -2.21
CA ASP A 41 25.15 3.99 -1.56
C ASP A 41 23.79 4.61 -1.91
N LEU A 42 23.71 5.96 -1.94
CA LEU A 42 22.50 6.68 -2.30
C LEU A 42 22.11 6.43 -3.78
N THR A 43 23.09 6.40 -4.69
CA THR A 43 22.84 6.10 -6.11
C THR A 43 22.28 4.69 -6.27
N THR A 44 22.89 3.70 -5.65
CA THR A 44 22.42 2.30 -5.66
C THR A 44 21.04 2.18 -5.06
N LEU A 45 20.78 2.92 -3.98
CA LEU A 45 19.46 2.94 -3.33
C LEU A 45 18.40 3.56 -4.24
N LYS A 46 18.70 4.69 -4.91
CA LYS A 46 17.81 5.34 -5.88
C LYS A 46 17.43 4.38 -7.01
N GLU A 47 18.36 3.61 -7.56
CA GLU A 47 18.09 2.64 -8.64
C GLU A 47 17.05 1.57 -8.25
N ARG A 48 17.02 1.14 -7.00
CA ARG A 48 16.05 0.16 -6.51
C ARG A 48 14.60 0.68 -6.57
N PHE A 49 14.41 2.00 -6.55
CA PHE A 49 13.09 2.65 -6.59
C PHE A 49 12.80 3.32 -7.94
N ARG A 50 13.69 3.15 -8.93
CA ARG A 50 13.50 3.68 -10.28
C ARG A 50 12.32 2.98 -10.96
N ARG A 51 11.42 3.78 -11.52
CA ARG A 51 10.29 3.29 -12.31
C ARG A 51 10.80 2.65 -13.61
N PRO A 52 10.36 1.43 -13.96
CA PRO A 52 10.71 0.81 -15.23
C PRO A 52 10.04 1.52 -16.40
N ASP A 53 10.65 1.42 -17.56
CA ASP A 53 10.06 1.89 -18.81
C ASP A 53 8.97 0.95 -19.30
N GLY A 54 7.94 1.53 -19.94
CA GLY A 54 6.83 0.80 -20.52
C GLY A 54 5.87 0.17 -19.49
N VAL A 55 4.72 -0.28 -20.00
CA VAL A 55 3.69 -0.96 -19.19
C VAL A 55 3.62 -2.41 -19.64
N PRO A 56 3.80 -3.40 -18.75
CA PRO A 56 3.77 -4.80 -19.13
C PRO A 56 2.34 -5.26 -19.46
N HIS A 57 2.24 -6.04 -20.54
CA HIS A 57 1.02 -6.71 -20.93
C HIS A 57 1.31 -8.20 -21.16
N PRO A 58 0.44 -9.12 -20.70
CA PRO A 58 0.65 -10.54 -20.93
C PRO A 58 0.49 -10.87 -22.42
N LYS A 59 1.27 -11.82 -22.92
CA LYS A 59 1.18 -12.28 -24.33
C LYS A 59 -0.22 -12.79 -24.69
N SER A 60 -0.95 -13.34 -23.72
CA SER A 60 -2.33 -13.82 -23.89
C SER A 60 -3.37 -12.70 -24.01
N ASN A 61 -3.01 -11.46 -23.63
CA ASN A 61 -3.88 -10.28 -23.74
C ASN A 61 -3.05 -9.03 -24.06
N PRO A 62 -2.51 -8.94 -25.29
CA PRO A 62 -1.75 -7.76 -25.74
C PRO A 62 -2.69 -6.53 -25.80
N ALA A 63 -2.14 -5.37 -25.45
CA ALA A 63 -2.88 -4.11 -25.51
C ALA A 63 -2.99 -3.63 -26.95
N THR A 64 -4.18 -3.15 -27.31
CA THR A 64 -4.41 -2.31 -28.48
C THR A 64 -5.24 -1.10 -28.07
N PRO A 65 -5.21 0.01 -28.83
CA PRO A 65 -6.05 1.18 -28.55
C PRO A 65 -7.53 0.83 -28.45
N GLU A 66 -8.02 -0.08 -29.30
CA GLU A 66 -9.41 -0.52 -29.36
C GLU A 66 -9.80 -1.29 -28.09
N LYS A 67 -8.94 -2.19 -27.60
CA LYS A 67 -9.17 -2.91 -26.33
C LYS A 67 -9.16 -1.94 -25.13
N VAL A 68 -8.28 -0.95 -25.14
CA VAL A 68 -8.24 0.09 -24.08
C VAL A 68 -9.54 0.89 -24.10
N ALA A 69 -10.00 1.33 -25.26
CA ALA A 69 -11.23 2.09 -25.43
C ALA A 69 -12.46 1.28 -24.98
N LEU A 70 -12.57 0.04 -25.43
CA LEU A 70 -13.62 -0.89 -25.02
C LEU A 70 -13.56 -1.14 -23.50
N GLY A 71 -12.39 -1.43 -22.95
CA GLY A 71 -12.21 -1.67 -21.51
C GLY A 71 -12.60 -0.45 -20.68
N LYS A 72 -12.28 0.75 -21.16
CA LYS A 72 -12.70 2.00 -20.54
C LYS A 72 -14.22 2.15 -20.57
N ALA A 73 -14.88 1.91 -21.71
CA ALA A 73 -16.34 1.95 -21.79
C ALA A 73 -16.99 0.98 -20.78
N LEU A 74 -16.52 -0.27 -20.76
CA LEU A 74 -17.02 -1.29 -19.81
C LEU A 74 -16.78 -0.92 -18.35
N PHE A 75 -15.66 -0.31 -18.01
CA PHE A 75 -15.33 0.09 -16.63
C PHE A 75 -16.28 1.15 -16.09
N PHE A 76 -16.79 2.03 -16.95
CA PHE A 76 -17.73 3.07 -16.59
C PHE A 76 -19.21 2.69 -16.82
N ASP A 77 -19.48 1.49 -17.38
CA ASP A 77 -20.84 1.09 -17.74
C ASP A 77 -21.58 0.42 -16.57
N PRO A 78 -22.64 1.04 -16.05
CA PRO A 78 -23.44 0.47 -14.97
C PRO A 78 -24.24 -0.77 -15.40
N ARG A 79 -24.39 -1.03 -16.71
CA ARG A 79 -25.08 -2.23 -17.24
C ARG A 79 -24.38 -3.52 -16.86
N LEU A 80 -23.14 -3.48 -16.37
CA LEU A 80 -22.41 -4.64 -15.84
C LEU A 80 -22.86 -5.04 -14.44
N SER A 81 -23.73 -4.28 -13.78
CA SER A 81 -24.32 -4.65 -12.49
C SER A 81 -25.78 -5.08 -12.62
N ARG A 82 -26.26 -5.87 -11.66
CA ARG A 82 -27.66 -6.33 -11.61
C ARG A 82 -28.62 -5.14 -11.53
N SER A 83 -28.30 -4.14 -10.73
CA SER A 83 -29.12 -2.94 -10.55
C SER A 83 -29.12 -2.01 -11.77
N GLY A 84 -28.11 -2.11 -12.66
CA GLY A 84 -27.90 -1.15 -13.74
C GLY A 84 -27.50 0.26 -13.27
N SER A 85 -27.08 0.41 -12.00
CA SER A 85 -26.74 1.70 -11.39
C SER A 85 -25.31 1.78 -10.85
N VAL A 86 -24.59 0.67 -10.79
CA VAL A 86 -23.23 0.55 -10.25
C VAL A 86 -22.27 0.09 -11.35
N SER A 87 -21.18 0.81 -11.54
CA SER A 87 -20.08 0.42 -12.42
C SER A 87 -18.78 0.25 -11.61
N CYS A 88 -17.71 -0.22 -12.24
CA CYS A 88 -16.40 -0.25 -11.59
C CYS A 88 -15.98 1.16 -11.12
N ALA A 89 -16.27 2.19 -11.92
CA ALA A 89 -15.96 3.59 -11.60
C ALA A 89 -16.80 4.14 -10.43
N THR A 90 -17.87 3.48 -10.01
CA THR A 90 -18.63 3.88 -8.80
C THR A 90 -17.77 3.70 -7.54
N CYS A 91 -17.12 2.55 -7.40
CA CYS A 91 -16.21 2.26 -6.29
C CYS A 91 -14.79 2.72 -6.58
N HIS A 92 -14.34 2.68 -7.82
CA HIS A 92 -13.00 3.12 -8.24
C HIS A 92 -13.07 4.48 -8.96
N ASN A 93 -13.49 5.51 -8.21
CA ASN A 93 -13.71 6.86 -8.75
C ASN A 93 -12.38 7.54 -9.07
N PRO A 94 -12.17 8.00 -10.34
CA PRO A 94 -10.95 8.72 -10.72
C PRO A 94 -10.66 9.95 -9.86
N SER A 95 -11.69 10.70 -9.47
CA SER A 95 -11.55 11.91 -8.65
C SER A 95 -11.21 11.64 -7.18
N LEU A 96 -11.36 10.39 -6.72
CA LEU A 96 -11.02 9.94 -5.38
C LEU A 96 -9.79 9.01 -5.38
N GLY A 97 -8.85 9.24 -6.31
CA GLY A 97 -7.63 8.42 -6.39
C GLY A 97 -7.88 6.99 -6.88
N TRP A 98 -8.97 6.73 -7.62
CA TRP A 98 -9.40 5.42 -8.07
C TRP A 98 -9.81 4.48 -6.93
N SER A 99 -10.34 5.04 -5.87
CA SER A 99 -11.00 4.42 -4.71
C SER A 99 -12.35 5.12 -4.48
N ASP A 100 -13.07 4.80 -3.41
CA ASP A 100 -14.34 5.43 -3.05
C ASP A 100 -14.21 6.44 -1.89
N GLY A 101 -13.04 6.53 -1.25
CA GLY A 101 -12.81 7.39 -0.09
C GLY A 101 -13.52 6.93 1.19
N LEU A 102 -14.18 5.77 1.18
CA LEU A 102 -14.92 5.24 2.32
C LEU A 102 -14.05 4.33 3.19
N THR A 103 -14.42 4.23 4.46
CA THR A 103 -13.82 3.27 5.40
C THR A 103 -14.08 1.84 4.96
N ARG A 104 -15.29 1.57 4.47
CA ARG A 104 -15.71 0.28 3.91
C ARG A 104 -16.51 0.54 2.64
N ALA A 105 -16.26 -0.26 1.62
CA ALA A 105 -17.00 -0.16 0.37
C ALA A 105 -18.50 -0.43 0.59
N VAL A 106 -19.32 0.15 -0.28
CA VAL A 106 -20.76 -0.08 -0.29
C VAL A 106 -21.12 -0.80 -1.59
N GLY A 107 -21.71 -1.97 -1.46
CA GLY A 107 -22.04 -2.83 -2.59
C GLY A 107 -23.54 -2.90 -2.90
N PHE A 108 -23.93 -4.00 -3.56
CA PHE A 108 -25.30 -4.24 -3.99
C PHE A 108 -26.27 -4.20 -2.81
N GLY A 109 -27.42 -3.53 -3.00
CA GLY A 109 -28.41 -3.35 -1.93
C GLY A 109 -27.95 -2.45 -0.79
N MET A 110 -26.96 -1.60 -1.01
CA MET A 110 -26.37 -0.69 -0.01
C MET A 110 -25.72 -1.42 1.18
N VAL A 111 -25.27 -2.66 0.96
CA VAL A 111 -24.58 -3.44 1.99
C VAL A 111 -23.15 -2.91 2.18
N SER A 112 -22.76 -2.67 3.44
CA SER A 112 -21.37 -2.34 3.77
C SER A 112 -20.49 -3.58 3.66
N LEU A 113 -19.45 -3.51 2.82
CA LEU A 113 -18.51 -4.61 2.63
C LEU A 113 -17.48 -4.67 3.79
N PRO A 114 -16.87 -5.82 4.04
CA PRO A 114 -15.91 -5.95 5.15
C PRO A 114 -14.60 -5.18 4.94
N ARG A 115 -14.30 -4.81 3.70
CA ARG A 115 -13.05 -4.16 3.32
C ARG A 115 -13.32 -2.87 2.55
N ARG A 116 -12.34 -1.97 2.56
CA ARG A 116 -12.37 -0.77 1.74
C ARG A 116 -12.00 -1.09 0.28
N THR A 117 -12.43 -0.22 -0.62
CA THR A 117 -12.05 -0.26 -2.04
C THR A 117 -10.57 0.07 -2.20
N PRO A 118 -9.72 -0.87 -2.67
CA PRO A 118 -8.32 -0.56 -2.99
C PRO A 118 -8.23 0.27 -4.28
N PRO A 119 -7.24 1.16 -4.42
CA PRO A 119 -7.02 1.87 -5.67
C PRO A 119 -6.59 0.92 -6.79
N VAL A 120 -6.97 1.23 -8.03
CA VAL A 120 -6.67 0.42 -9.21
C VAL A 120 -5.54 1.00 -10.08
N ARG A 121 -4.63 1.77 -9.50
CA ARG A 121 -3.44 2.29 -10.20
C ARG A 121 -2.25 1.34 -10.11
N ASN A 122 -1.40 1.36 -11.15
CA ASN A 122 -0.14 0.62 -11.24
C ASN A 122 -0.29 -0.92 -11.14
N LEU A 123 -1.46 -1.45 -11.47
CA LEU A 123 -1.74 -2.87 -11.34
C LEU A 123 -1.08 -3.73 -12.41
N ALA A 124 -0.62 -3.14 -13.52
CA ALA A 124 0.06 -3.87 -14.60
C ALA A 124 1.28 -4.68 -14.13
N TRP A 125 1.95 -4.23 -13.07
CA TRP A 125 3.14 -4.88 -12.50
C TRP A 125 2.83 -5.77 -11.30
N GLY A 126 1.56 -5.90 -10.92
CA GLY A 126 1.15 -6.74 -9.79
C GLY A 126 1.13 -8.22 -10.16
N SER A 127 1.44 -9.07 -9.18
CA SER A 127 1.41 -10.53 -9.31
C SER A 127 0.23 -11.19 -8.59
N ALA A 128 -0.43 -10.45 -7.68
CA ALA A 128 -1.59 -10.90 -6.92
C ALA A 128 -2.53 -9.71 -6.67
N PHE A 129 -3.84 -9.95 -6.77
CA PHE A 129 -4.86 -8.92 -6.69
C PHE A 129 -5.87 -9.21 -5.59
N GLN A 130 -6.64 -8.19 -5.19
CA GLN A 130 -7.41 -8.13 -3.96
C GLN A 130 -6.51 -8.00 -2.70
N TRP A 131 -7.09 -7.62 -1.57
CA TRP A 131 -6.37 -7.48 -0.30
C TRP A 131 -5.75 -8.80 0.22
N ASP A 132 -6.32 -9.94 -0.17
CA ASP A 132 -5.88 -11.28 0.22
C ASP A 132 -5.19 -12.06 -0.91
N GLY A 133 -5.00 -11.43 -2.08
CA GLY A 133 -4.29 -12.03 -3.21
C GLY A 133 -5.00 -13.23 -3.84
N ARG A 134 -6.33 -13.30 -3.73
CA ARG A 134 -7.10 -14.44 -4.24
C ARG A 134 -7.26 -14.48 -5.77
N ALA A 135 -6.88 -13.41 -6.46
CA ALA A 135 -6.81 -13.36 -7.91
C ALA A 135 -5.35 -13.28 -8.37
N ASP A 136 -4.98 -14.10 -9.36
CA ASP A 136 -3.65 -14.24 -9.93
C ASP A 136 -3.43 -13.41 -11.22
N SER A 137 -4.50 -12.84 -11.75
CA SER A 137 -4.49 -12.01 -12.96
C SER A 137 -5.54 -10.91 -12.88
N LEU A 138 -5.36 -9.83 -13.63
CA LEU A 138 -6.36 -8.77 -13.72
C LEU A 138 -7.64 -9.26 -14.40
N GLU A 139 -7.54 -10.21 -15.32
CA GLU A 139 -8.65 -10.86 -15.97
C GLU A 139 -9.51 -11.65 -14.97
N ALA A 140 -8.89 -12.43 -14.11
CA ALA A 140 -9.56 -13.15 -13.02
C ALA A 140 -10.16 -12.16 -12.00
N GLN A 141 -9.41 -11.12 -11.62
CA GLN A 141 -9.86 -10.09 -10.70
C GLN A 141 -11.09 -9.35 -11.22
N ALA A 142 -11.10 -8.95 -12.51
CA ALA A 142 -12.21 -8.19 -13.10
C ALA A 142 -13.56 -8.93 -13.05
N ARG A 143 -13.53 -10.26 -13.10
CA ARG A 143 -14.74 -11.09 -12.97
C ARG A 143 -15.34 -11.05 -11.57
N MET A 144 -14.48 -10.99 -10.55
CA MET A 144 -14.91 -11.20 -9.15
C MET A 144 -15.95 -10.19 -8.66
N PRO A 145 -15.72 -8.86 -8.74
CA PRO A 145 -16.71 -7.88 -8.30
C PRO A 145 -17.99 -7.93 -9.11
N ILE A 146 -17.93 -8.27 -10.40
CA ILE A 146 -19.11 -8.41 -11.25
C ILE A 146 -20.02 -9.50 -10.71
N THR A 147 -19.46 -10.67 -10.36
CA THR A 147 -20.21 -11.85 -9.96
C THR A 147 -20.47 -11.96 -8.46
N ALA A 148 -19.79 -11.17 -7.63
CA ALA A 148 -19.98 -11.19 -6.19
C ALA A 148 -21.41 -10.71 -5.81
N PRO A 149 -22.16 -11.50 -5.02
CA PRO A 149 -23.55 -11.15 -4.66
C PRO A 149 -23.68 -9.84 -3.88
N ASP A 150 -22.67 -9.49 -3.13
CA ASP A 150 -22.58 -8.31 -2.29
C ASP A 150 -21.91 -7.10 -2.98
N GLU A 151 -21.33 -7.27 -4.20
CA GLU A 151 -20.71 -6.17 -4.96
C GLU A 151 -21.62 -5.76 -6.15
N MET A 152 -21.43 -6.30 -7.36
CA MET A 152 -22.26 -5.96 -8.53
C MET A 152 -23.38 -6.97 -8.80
N ASN A 153 -23.34 -8.14 -8.20
CA ASN A 153 -24.35 -9.20 -8.19
C ASN A 153 -24.87 -9.58 -9.59
N MET A 154 -24.00 -9.70 -10.59
CA MET A 154 -24.40 -9.97 -11.97
C MET A 154 -23.67 -11.20 -12.51
N PRO A 155 -24.37 -12.32 -12.77
CA PRO A 155 -23.80 -13.48 -13.45
C PRO A 155 -23.21 -13.11 -14.82
N MET A 156 -22.05 -13.71 -15.18
CA MET A 156 -21.34 -13.33 -16.41
C MET A 156 -22.10 -13.63 -17.70
N ASP A 157 -22.93 -14.66 -17.72
CA ASP A 157 -23.83 -14.98 -18.85
C ASP A 157 -24.85 -13.85 -19.07
N LEU A 158 -25.43 -13.31 -18.01
CA LEU A 158 -26.35 -12.18 -18.11
C LEU A 158 -25.64 -10.88 -18.48
N VAL A 159 -24.38 -10.68 -18.06
CA VAL A 159 -23.54 -9.56 -18.55
C VAL A 159 -23.40 -9.66 -20.07
N VAL A 160 -23.02 -10.84 -20.56
CA VAL A 160 -22.81 -11.10 -21.99
C VAL A 160 -24.11 -10.88 -22.79
N GLU A 161 -25.22 -11.41 -22.31
CA GLU A 161 -26.54 -11.22 -22.92
C GLU A 161 -26.89 -9.74 -23.01
N ARG A 162 -26.75 -8.99 -21.90
CA ARG A 162 -27.04 -7.56 -21.85
C ARG A 162 -26.16 -6.74 -22.79
N LEU A 163 -24.86 -7.03 -22.87
CA LEU A 163 -23.96 -6.35 -23.79
C LEU A 163 -24.27 -6.64 -25.25
N ARG A 164 -24.67 -7.89 -25.60
CA ARG A 164 -25.11 -8.26 -26.95
C ARG A 164 -26.39 -7.56 -27.38
N ALA A 165 -27.28 -7.26 -26.41
CA ALA A 165 -28.51 -6.53 -26.68
C ALA A 165 -28.30 -5.03 -26.97
N VAL A 166 -27.10 -4.47 -26.71
CA VAL A 166 -26.75 -3.08 -27.01
C VAL A 166 -26.02 -3.03 -28.36
N PRO A 167 -26.63 -2.49 -29.43
CA PRO A 167 -26.04 -2.55 -30.79
C PRO A 167 -24.67 -1.90 -30.89
N GLY A 168 -24.39 -0.84 -30.13
CA GLY A 168 -23.13 -0.12 -30.15
C GLY A 168 -21.93 -0.91 -29.61
N TYR A 169 -22.14 -2.00 -28.84
CA TYR A 169 -21.02 -2.85 -28.39
C TYR A 169 -20.49 -3.78 -29.48
N ALA A 170 -21.33 -4.26 -30.39
CA ALA A 170 -20.90 -5.22 -31.42
C ALA A 170 -19.70 -4.72 -32.24
N PRO A 171 -19.68 -3.49 -32.79
CA PRO A 171 -18.49 -2.97 -33.48
C PRO A 171 -17.28 -2.81 -32.57
N LEU A 172 -17.44 -2.32 -31.32
CA LEU A 172 -16.33 -2.14 -30.39
C LEU A 172 -15.63 -3.46 -30.04
N PHE A 173 -16.40 -4.55 -29.84
CA PHE A 173 -15.82 -5.86 -29.59
C PHE A 173 -15.13 -6.42 -30.82
N ARG A 174 -15.70 -6.25 -32.02
CA ARG A 174 -15.07 -6.67 -33.28
C ARG A 174 -13.75 -5.94 -33.53
N ASP A 175 -13.70 -4.64 -33.31
CA ASP A 175 -12.49 -3.85 -33.47
C ASP A 175 -11.40 -4.27 -32.47
N ALA A 176 -11.79 -4.63 -31.23
CA ALA A 176 -10.89 -5.04 -30.15
C ALA A 176 -10.42 -6.51 -30.26
N PHE A 177 -11.26 -7.44 -30.76
CA PHE A 177 -11.04 -8.88 -30.69
C PHE A 177 -11.23 -9.63 -32.01
N GLY A 178 -11.50 -8.93 -33.14
CA GLY A 178 -11.78 -9.55 -34.43
C GLY A 178 -13.07 -10.36 -34.39
N GLU A 179 -13.00 -11.59 -34.88
CA GLU A 179 -14.16 -12.50 -34.97
C GLU A 179 -14.52 -13.16 -33.63
N GLU A 180 -13.76 -12.93 -32.58
CA GLU A 180 -14.09 -13.51 -31.28
C GLU A 180 -15.36 -12.89 -30.70
N PRO A 181 -16.36 -13.72 -30.31
CA PRO A 181 -17.65 -13.21 -29.88
C PRO A 181 -17.58 -12.49 -28.53
N ILE A 182 -18.57 -11.61 -28.27
CA ILE A 182 -18.79 -11.06 -26.92
C ILE A 182 -19.00 -12.22 -25.96
N GLY A 183 -18.12 -12.32 -24.96
CA GLY A 183 -18.12 -13.40 -23.98
C GLY A 183 -17.41 -12.99 -22.69
N ALA A 184 -17.50 -13.82 -21.65
CA ALA A 184 -16.88 -13.54 -20.37
C ALA A 184 -15.37 -13.25 -20.50
N ARG A 185 -14.65 -14.00 -21.37
CA ARG A 185 -13.23 -13.81 -21.63
C ARG A 185 -12.93 -12.44 -22.24
N THR A 186 -13.63 -12.04 -23.30
CA THR A 186 -13.39 -10.77 -24.00
C THR A 186 -13.76 -9.56 -23.13
N VAL A 187 -14.83 -9.66 -22.32
CA VAL A 187 -15.22 -8.63 -21.35
C VAL A 187 -14.13 -8.43 -20.29
N THR A 188 -13.66 -9.50 -19.65
CA THR A 188 -12.64 -9.40 -18.59
C THR A 188 -11.28 -9.02 -19.17
N ALA A 189 -10.93 -9.47 -20.38
CA ALA A 189 -9.70 -9.09 -21.06
C ALA A 189 -9.67 -7.59 -21.40
N ALA A 190 -10.77 -7.02 -21.90
CA ALA A 190 -10.88 -5.59 -22.16
C ALA A 190 -10.75 -4.77 -20.87
N LEU A 191 -11.49 -5.13 -19.80
CA LEU A 191 -11.40 -4.50 -18.49
C LEU A 191 -9.96 -4.52 -17.93
N ALA A 192 -9.31 -5.69 -17.99
CA ALA A 192 -7.93 -5.84 -17.55
C ALA A 192 -6.95 -5.00 -18.38
N THR A 193 -7.17 -4.91 -19.70
CA THR A 193 -6.34 -4.07 -20.58
C THR A 193 -6.45 -2.60 -20.20
N PHE A 194 -7.66 -2.09 -19.98
CA PHE A 194 -7.86 -0.72 -19.50
C PHE A 194 -7.21 -0.49 -18.13
N GLN A 195 -7.42 -1.37 -17.16
CA GLN A 195 -6.83 -1.23 -15.82
C GLN A 195 -5.29 -1.16 -15.87
N ARG A 196 -4.63 -1.88 -16.80
CA ARG A 196 -3.18 -1.77 -17.00
C ARG A 196 -2.73 -0.39 -17.45
N THR A 197 -3.58 0.38 -18.11
CA THR A 197 -3.26 1.76 -18.51
C THR A 197 -3.39 2.78 -17.37
N LEU A 198 -3.97 2.39 -16.23
CA LEU A 198 -4.13 3.26 -15.08
C LEU A 198 -2.81 3.35 -14.30
N VAL A 199 -1.94 4.22 -14.77
CA VAL A 199 -0.59 4.40 -14.24
C VAL A 199 -0.47 5.77 -13.59
N SER A 200 0.24 5.84 -12.45
CA SER A 200 0.54 7.09 -11.77
C SER A 200 1.34 8.04 -12.66
N GLY A 201 1.09 9.33 -12.52
CA GLY A 201 1.95 10.35 -13.10
C GLY A 201 3.37 10.33 -12.54
N GLU A 202 4.20 11.23 -12.99
CA GLU A 202 5.54 11.44 -12.48
C GLU A 202 5.47 12.29 -11.21
N ALA A 203 5.81 11.68 -10.07
CA ALA A 203 5.81 12.33 -8.77
C ALA A 203 7.12 13.11 -8.52
N PRO A 204 7.17 14.05 -7.55
CA PRO A 204 8.41 14.73 -7.15
C PRO A 204 9.53 13.73 -6.82
N PHE A 205 9.23 12.63 -6.16
CA PHE A 205 10.19 11.57 -5.87
C PHE A 205 10.78 10.94 -7.15
N ASP A 206 9.98 10.71 -8.19
CA ASP A 206 10.46 10.12 -9.46
C ASP A 206 11.45 11.05 -10.17
N ARG A 207 11.19 12.35 -10.18
CA ARG A 207 12.09 13.36 -10.75
C ARG A 207 13.41 13.41 -10.00
N TRP A 208 13.35 13.36 -8.66
CA TRP A 208 14.55 13.29 -7.84
C TRP A 208 15.38 12.03 -8.09
N ILE A 209 14.72 10.86 -8.25
CA ILE A 209 15.39 9.61 -8.65
C ILE A 209 16.13 9.76 -9.98
N LYS A 210 15.58 10.54 -10.92
CA LYS A 210 16.17 10.81 -12.24
C LYS A 210 17.30 11.85 -12.20
N GLY A 211 17.56 12.49 -11.07
CA GLY A 211 18.64 13.44 -10.88
C GLY A 211 18.22 14.91 -10.77
N GLU A 212 16.92 15.21 -10.75
CA GLU A 212 16.42 16.56 -10.47
C GLU A 212 16.47 16.82 -8.97
N GLU A 213 17.62 17.22 -8.45
CA GLU A 213 17.81 17.33 -6.98
C GLU A 213 16.79 18.27 -6.30
N GLU A 214 16.39 19.36 -6.95
CA GLU A 214 15.42 20.31 -6.39
C GLU A 214 13.96 19.81 -6.40
N ALA A 215 13.68 18.69 -7.08
CA ALA A 215 12.32 18.12 -7.13
C ALA A 215 11.86 17.56 -5.79
N LEU A 216 12.80 17.24 -4.87
CA LEU A 216 12.48 16.68 -3.56
C LEU A 216 13.04 17.55 -2.43
N GLY A 217 12.17 18.06 -1.57
CA GLY A 217 12.55 18.88 -0.41
C GLY A 217 13.42 18.13 0.61
N ALA A 218 14.16 18.87 1.42
CA ALA A 218 15.09 18.31 2.40
C ALA A 218 14.41 17.42 3.45
N ASP A 219 13.19 17.75 3.87
CA ASP A 219 12.36 16.95 4.77
C ASP A 219 11.98 15.60 4.17
N ALA A 220 11.53 15.59 2.91
CA ALA A 220 11.21 14.35 2.19
C ALA A 220 12.45 13.48 1.94
N ARG A 221 13.62 14.08 1.68
CA ARG A 221 14.91 13.33 1.58
C ARG A 221 15.29 12.67 2.90
N ARG A 222 15.15 13.38 4.04
CA ARG A 222 15.34 12.78 5.38
C ARG A 222 14.31 11.67 5.63
N GLY A 223 13.05 11.91 5.23
CA GLY A 223 11.98 10.91 5.29
C GLY A 223 12.31 9.64 4.50
N PHE A 224 12.87 9.76 3.30
CA PHE A 224 13.32 8.61 2.50
C PHE A 224 14.46 7.84 3.20
N ALA A 225 15.43 8.53 3.78
CA ALA A 225 16.48 7.89 4.56
C ALA A 225 15.93 7.14 5.79
N LEU A 226 14.95 7.71 6.48
CA LEU A 226 14.25 7.03 7.58
C LEU A 226 13.48 5.80 7.07
N PHE A 227 12.73 5.94 5.99
CA PHE A 227 11.92 4.90 5.37
C PHE A 227 12.76 3.67 4.97
N THR A 228 13.94 3.90 4.40
CA THR A 228 14.87 2.84 3.96
C THR A 228 15.83 2.36 5.04
N GLY A 229 15.92 3.09 6.16
CA GLY A 229 16.81 2.81 7.28
C GLY A 229 16.04 2.56 8.59
N LYS A 230 16.12 3.50 9.52
CA LYS A 230 15.66 3.38 10.92
C LYS A 230 14.21 2.90 11.05
N ALA A 231 13.30 3.40 10.20
CA ALA A 231 11.88 3.06 10.26
C ALA A 231 11.54 1.70 9.61
N ASN A 232 12.48 1.08 8.89
CA ASN A 232 12.37 -0.25 8.26
C ASN A 232 11.17 -0.44 7.32
N CYS A 233 10.56 0.62 6.82
CA CYS A 233 9.37 0.52 5.97
C CYS A 233 9.67 -0.19 4.63
N ALA A 234 10.88 -0.01 4.10
CA ALA A 234 11.34 -0.60 2.84
C ALA A 234 11.52 -2.13 2.90
N ALA A 235 11.41 -2.76 4.08
CA ALA A 235 11.41 -4.22 4.21
C ALA A 235 10.21 -4.86 3.47
N CYS A 236 9.03 -4.19 3.52
CA CYS A 236 7.83 -4.61 2.80
C CYS A 236 7.52 -3.66 1.63
N HIS A 237 7.75 -2.36 1.80
CA HIS A 237 7.45 -1.32 0.80
C HIS A 237 8.68 -1.01 -0.07
N SER A 238 9.11 -1.97 -0.88
CA SER A 238 10.28 -1.86 -1.75
C SER A 238 9.91 -1.66 -3.24
N GLY A 239 10.93 -1.35 -4.06
CA GLY A 239 10.78 -1.12 -5.49
C GLY A 239 9.97 0.13 -5.84
N TRP A 240 9.84 0.41 -7.13
CA TRP A 240 9.24 1.65 -7.62
C TRP A 240 7.77 1.85 -7.22
N ARG A 241 7.02 0.76 -7.00
CA ARG A 241 5.63 0.80 -6.50
C ARG A 241 5.54 0.88 -4.98
N PHE A 242 6.64 0.76 -4.26
CA PHE A 242 6.66 0.68 -2.80
C PHE A 242 5.78 -0.46 -2.27
N THR A 243 5.99 -1.66 -2.80
CA THR A 243 5.35 -2.91 -2.38
C THR A 243 6.20 -4.10 -2.81
N ASP A 244 6.25 -5.11 -1.97
CA ASP A 244 6.82 -6.43 -2.27
C ASP A 244 5.79 -7.40 -2.88
N ASP A 245 4.51 -6.97 -3.01
CA ASP A 245 3.34 -7.78 -3.37
C ASP A 245 3.13 -9.01 -2.47
N SER A 246 3.83 -9.09 -1.33
CA SER A 246 3.70 -10.16 -0.35
C SER A 246 2.61 -9.89 0.69
N PHE A 247 2.43 -10.81 1.62
CA PHE A 247 1.34 -10.78 2.59
C PHE A 247 1.91 -10.74 4.00
N HIS A 248 1.50 -9.73 4.76
CA HIS A 248 1.98 -9.51 6.12
C HIS A 248 0.82 -9.21 7.07
N ASP A 249 0.88 -9.83 8.25
CA ASP A 249 0.10 -9.39 9.38
C ASP A 249 0.85 -8.25 10.06
N ILE A 250 0.29 -7.05 9.99
CA ILE A 250 0.90 -5.86 10.57
C ILE A 250 0.34 -5.52 11.95
N GLY A 251 -0.38 -6.45 12.59
CA GLY A 251 -0.88 -6.26 13.95
C GLY A 251 -1.96 -5.17 14.06
N LEU A 252 -2.83 -5.02 13.07
CA LEU A 252 -4.05 -4.22 13.23
C LEU A 252 -4.98 -4.88 14.23
N LYS A 253 -5.90 -4.10 14.83
CA LYS A 253 -6.92 -4.68 15.71
C LYS A 253 -7.60 -5.85 14.99
N ALA A 254 -7.54 -7.02 15.60
CA ALA A 254 -8.07 -8.23 14.99
C ALA A 254 -9.61 -8.17 14.89
N GLY A 255 -10.13 -8.56 13.72
CA GLY A 255 -11.52 -8.87 13.45
C GLY A 255 -11.61 -10.31 12.93
N ASP A 256 -12.78 -10.67 12.39
CA ASP A 256 -13.02 -12.01 11.82
C ASP A 256 -12.35 -12.24 10.47
N ASP A 257 -11.79 -11.19 9.86
CA ASP A 257 -11.13 -11.29 8.57
C ASP A 257 -9.72 -11.88 8.70
N LEU A 258 -9.60 -13.14 8.29
CA LEU A 258 -8.33 -13.87 8.31
C LEU A 258 -7.38 -13.48 7.17
N GLY A 259 -7.77 -12.58 6.27
CA GLY A 259 -6.94 -12.18 5.12
C GLY A 259 -6.51 -13.38 4.27
N ARG A 260 -5.22 -13.46 3.95
CA ARG A 260 -4.62 -14.58 3.20
C ARG A 260 -4.80 -15.93 3.89
N GLY A 261 -4.96 -15.94 5.21
CA GLY A 261 -5.18 -17.16 5.99
C GLY A 261 -6.43 -17.95 5.57
N LYS A 262 -7.40 -17.33 4.89
CA LYS A 262 -8.55 -18.05 4.29
C LYS A 262 -8.16 -19.03 3.20
N PHE A 263 -7.01 -18.85 2.56
CA PHE A 263 -6.53 -19.60 1.40
C PHE A 263 -5.26 -20.39 1.70
N ALA A 264 -4.76 -20.32 2.92
CA ALA A 264 -3.56 -21.03 3.37
C ALA A 264 -3.95 -22.22 4.27
N PRO A 265 -3.13 -23.29 4.31
CA PRO A 265 -3.33 -24.36 5.28
C PRO A 265 -3.37 -23.80 6.72
N PRO A 266 -4.25 -24.31 7.61
CA PRO A 266 -4.36 -23.83 8.99
C PRO A 266 -3.05 -23.84 9.79
N SER A 267 -2.12 -24.72 9.43
CA SER A 267 -0.77 -24.83 10.02
C SER A 267 0.15 -23.64 9.66
N VAL A 268 -0.17 -22.88 8.61
CA VAL A 268 0.63 -21.71 8.19
C VAL A 268 0.14 -20.47 8.93
N THR A 269 0.48 -20.39 10.21
CA THR A 269 0.01 -19.32 11.12
C THR A 269 0.34 -17.92 10.61
N ALA A 270 1.49 -17.72 9.98
CA ALA A 270 1.93 -16.43 9.46
C ALA A 270 0.97 -15.82 8.41
N MET A 271 0.11 -16.63 7.77
CA MET A 271 -0.86 -16.13 6.79
C MET A 271 -2.17 -15.66 7.43
N ARG A 272 -2.42 -15.91 8.71
CA ARG A 272 -3.62 -15.44 9.41
C ARG A 272 -3.53 -13.94 9.60
N HIS A 273 -4.60 -13.21 9.28
CA HIS A 273 -4.67 -11.74 9.31
C HIS A 273 -3.59 -11.06 8.44
N ALA A 274 -2.97 -11.80 7.52
CA ALA A 274 -2.01 -11.25 6.58
C ALA A 274 -2.75 -10.70 5.35
N PHE A 275 -2.41 -9.47 4.98
CA PHE A 275 -2.94 -8.78 3.82
C PHE A 275 -1.80 -8.37 2.90
N LYS A 276 -2.12 -8.23 1.60
CA LYS A 276 -1.14 -7.82 0.61
C LYS A 276 -0.61 -6.43 0.94
N THR A 277 0.70 -6.26 0.88
CA THR A 277 1.35 -4.95 0.96
C THR A 277 0.81 -4.05 -0.15
N PRO A 278 0.10 -2.96 0.15
CA PRO A 278 -0.38 -2.06 -0.89
C PRO A 278 0.75 -1.19 -1.43
N SER A 279 0.61 -0.72 -2.68
CA SER A 279 1.47 0.34 -3.19
C SER A 279 1.30 1.62 -2.37
N LEU A 280 2.41 2.36 -2.14
CA LEU A 280 2.35 3.68 -1.51
C LEU A 280 2.29 4.84 -2.53
N ARG A 281 2.20 4.54 -3.82
CA ARG A 281 1.99 5.57 -4.84
C ARG A 281 0.61 6.22 -4.67
N GLU A 282 0.55 7.53 -4.83
CA GLU A 282 -0.67 8.35 -4.73
C GLU A 282 -1.36 8.29 -3.34
N LEU A 283 -0.61 7.95 -2.29
CA LEU A 283 -1.15 7.64 -0.97
C LEU A 283 -1.92 8.82 -0.35
N ARG A 284 -1.53 10.07 -0.67
CA ARG A 284 -2.19 11.29 -0.16
C ARG A 284 -3.70 11.32 -0.43
N MET A 285 -4.15 10.71 -1.53
CA MET A 285 -5.57 10.69 -1.95
C MET A 285 -6.32 9.43 -1.50
N GLN A 286 -5.73 8.60 -0.65
CA GLN A 286 -6.24 7.24 -0.39
C GLN A 286 -6.73 7.01 1.04
N GLY A 287 -6.84 8.04 1.86
CA GLY A 287 -7.45 7.89 3.20
C GLY A 287 -8.94 7.48 3.13
N PRO A 288 -9.47 6.80 4.15
CA PRO A 288 -8.78 6.20 5.29
C PRO A 288 -7.93 5.00 4.89
N TYR A 289 -6.99 4.58 5.75
CA TYR A 289 -5.96 3.61 5.42
C TYR A 289 -6.24 2.22 5.98
N MET A 290 -5.45 1.23 5.53
CA MET A 290 -5.51 -0.21 5.79
C MET A 290 -6.65 -0.89 5.03
N HIS A 291 -6.71 -2.23 5.07
CA HIS A 291 -7.67 -3.01 4.31
C HIS A 291 -9.13 -2.78 4.72
N ASP A 292 -9.36 -2.31 5.92
CA ASP A 292 -10.68 -2.06 6.52
C ASP A 292 -10.90 -0.59 6.95
N GLY A 293 -9.96 0.29 6.60
CA GLY A 293 -10.07 1.72 6.88
C GLY A 293 -9.93 2.12 8.35
N GLN A 294 -9.30 1.28 9.20
CA GLN A 294 -9.18 1.57 10.64
C GLN A 294 -8.40 2.85 10.94
N LEU A 295 -7.48 3.28 10.07
CA LEU A 295 -6.60 4.41 10.32
C LEU A 295 -6.99 5.60 9.44
N ALA A 296 -7.38 6.70 10.09
CA ALA A 296 -7.99 7.84 9.40
C ALA A 296 -7.01 8.67 8.56
N ASN A 297 -5.75 8.76 8.98
CA ASN A 297 -4.73 9.62 8.35
C ASN A 297 -3.33 9.02 8.46
N LEU A 298 -2.34 9.63 7.78
CA LEU A 298 -0.95 9.14 7.76
C LEU A 298 -0.27 9.21 9.12
N ASP A 299 -0.62 10.17 9.98
CA ASP A 299 -0.06 10.23 11.32
C ASP A 299 -0.47 9.02 12.15
N ALA A 300 -1.75 8.60 12.05
CA ALA A 300 -2.24 7.37 12.67
C ALA A 300 -1.55 6.12 12.12
N VAL A 301 -1.25 6.09 10.81
CA VAL A 301 -0.49 5.01 10.17
C VAL A 301 0.93 4.94 10.74
N ILE A 302 1.65 6.06 10.79
CA ILE A 302 3.02 6.09 11.35
C ILE A 302 3.00 5.70 12.82
N GLU A 303 2.04 6.18 13.61
CA GLU A 303 1.90 5.82 15.01
C GLU A 303 1.65 4.32 15.21
N HIS A 304 0.88 3.69 14.33
CA HIS A 304 0.67 2.24 14.36
C HIS A 304 2.00 1.49 14.18
N TYR A 305 2.82 1.88 13.20
CA TYR A 305 4.15 1.25 12.97
C TYR A 305 5.14 1.56 14.09
N VAL A 306 5.12 2.78 14.66
CA VAL A 306 5.95 3.15 15.81
C VAL A 306 5.68 2.23 16.99
N ARG A 307 4.43 1.87 17.24
CA ARG A 307 4.05 0.92 18.31
C ARG A 307 4.35 -0.55 17.98
N GLY A 308 4.58 -0.89 16.72
CA GLY A 308 4.87 -2.26 16.27
C GLY A 308 3.66 -3.19 16.21
N GLY A 309 2.44 -2.65 16.17
CA GLY A 309 1.20 -3.42 16.06
C GLY A 309 0.83 -4.25 17.31
N GLU A 310 -0.34 -4.91 17.25
CA GLU A 310 -0.77 -5.85 18.29
C GLU A 310 -0.01 -7.17 18.20
N ARG A 311 0.50 -7.66 19.34
CA ARG A 311 1.25 -8.92 19.43
C ARG A 311 0.34 -10.12 19.26
N ARG A 312 0.66 -11.00 18.31
CA ARG A 312 -0.01 -12.28 18.09
C ARG A 312 0.88 -13.23 17.27
N PRO A 313 0.60 -14.55 17.25
CA PRO A 313 1.48 -15.54 16.60
C PRO A 313 1.69 -15.34 15.09
N SER A 314 0.78 -14.64 14.40
CA SER A 314 0.85 -14.34 12.98
C SER A 314 1.58 -13.03 12.66
N LEU A 315 1.86 -12.19 13.67
CA LEU A 315 2.51 -10.89 13.46
C LEU A 315 3.81 -11.04 12.69
N SER A 316 3.95 -10.27 11.61
CA SER A 316 5.19 -10.23 10.82
C SER A 316 6.38 -9.89 11.71
N PHE A 317 7.49 -10.60 11.54
CA PHE A 317 8.73 -10.35 12.28
C PHE A 317 9.35 -8.98 12.01
N GLU A 318 8.97 -8.33 10.90
CA GLU A 318 9.37 -6.95 10.57
C GLU A 318 8.63 -5.90 11.41
N MET A 319 7.50 -6.27 12.01
CA MET A 319 6.73 -5.39 12.88
C MET A 319 7.35 -5.30 14.27
N ARG A 320 8.23 -4.30 14.44
CA ARG A 320 8.92 -4.01 15.70
C ARG A 320 8.68 -2.56 16.09
N PRO A 321 8.52 -2.27 17.39
CA PRO A 321 8.48 -0.89 17.86
C PRO A 321 9.73 -0.12 17.41
N VAL A 322 9.55 1.12 16.96
CA VAL A 322 10.64 2.00 16.55
C VAL A 322 10.48 3.37 17.21
N GLU A 323 11.56 3.91 17.75
CA GLU A 323 11.55 5.25 18.34
C GLU A 323 11.78 6.31 17.24
N LEU A 324 10.76 7.13 16.98
CA LEU A 324 10.81 8.25 16.08
C LEU A 324 10.47 9.54 16.80
N SER A 325 11.33 10.54 16.67
CA SER A 325 11.06 11.91 17.14
C SER A 325 9.89 12.52 16.35
N ALA A 326 9.31 13.58 16.87
CA ALA A 326 8.25 14.32 16.18
C ALA A 326 8.72 14.86 14.80
N GLN A 327 10.00 15.24 14.68
CA GLN A 327 10.54 15.69 13.40
C GLN A 327 10.67 14.53 12.40
N GLU A 328 11.19 13.37 12.83
CA GLU A 328 11.31 12.18 11.98
C GLU A 328 9.95 11.69 11.47
N ARG A 329 8.90 11.78 12.28
CA ARG A 329 7.52 11.46 11.85
C ARG A 329 7.04 12.42 10.75
N ARG A 330 7.28 13.74 10.91
CA ARG A 330 6.94 14.74 9.86
C ARG A 330 7.74 14.50 8.57
N ASP A 331 9.01 14.18 8.69
CA ASP A 331 9.86 13.88 7.53
C ASP A 331 9.35 12.64 6.76
N LEU A 332 8.89 11.60 7.46
CA LEU A 332 8.24 10.43 6.83
C LEU A 332 6.94 10.82 6.11
N VAL A 333 6.08 11.66 6.72
CA VAL A 333 4.85 12.15 6.07
C VAL A 333 5.20 12.95 4.82
N ALA A 334 6.20 13.84 4.88
CA ALA A 334 6.66 14.61 3.73
C ALA A 334 7.18 13.72 2.59
N PHE A 335 7.92 12.67 2.94
CA PHE A 335 8.35 11.66 1.96
C PHE A 335 7.16 10.94 1.33
N LEU A 336 6.24 10.41 2.12
CA LEU A 336 5.06 9.71 1.61
C LEU A 336 4.19 10.61 0.71
N ALA A 337 4.06 11.89 1.04
CA ALA A 337 3.38 12.87 0.22
C ALA A 337 4.05 13.09 -1.14
N SER A 338 5.38 13.00 -1.20
CA SER A 338 6.17 13.17 -2.43
C SER A 338 6.01 12.03 -3.45
N LEU A 339 5.34 10.93 -3.06
CA LEU A 339 5.05 9.78 -3.93
C LEU A 339 3.78 9.97 -4.78
N ALA A 340 3.09 11.08 -4.62
CA ALA A 340 1.90 11.44 -5.39
C ALA A 340 2.26 12.42 -6.51
N ALA A 341 1.77 12.14 -7.71
CA ALA A 341 1.81 13.08 -8.83
C ALA A 341 0.63 14.04 -8.76
N GLU A 342 0.69 15.12 -9.55
CA GLU A 342 -0.48 15.96 -9.76
C GLU A 342 -1.60 15.16 -10.46
N PRO A 343 -2.85 15.30 -10.00
CA PRO A 343 -3.97 14.57 -10.59
C PRO A 343 -4.16 14.92 -12.07
N ALA A 344 -4.15 13.91 -12.92
CA ALA A 344 -4.51 14.08 -14.32
C ALA A 344 -6.03 14.04 -14.51
N ALA A 345 -6.55 14.91 -15.37
CA ALA A 345 -7.96 14.87 -15.75
C ALA A 345 -8.29 13.55 -16.46
N VAL A 346 -9.41 12.94 -16.09
CA VAL A 346 -9.92 11.73 -16.73
C VAL A 346 -11.14 12.08 -17.56
N THR A 347 -11.01 11.92 -18.87
CA THR A 347 -12.16 12.06 -19.77
C THR A 347 -13.06 10.86 -19.64
N LEU A 348 -14.34 11.07 -19.35
CA LEU A 348 -15.32 10.00 -19.31
C LEU A 348 -15.59 9.45 -20.71
N PRO A 349 -15.81 8.13 -20.86
CA PRO A 349 -16.16 7.56 -22.15
C PRO A 349 -17.62 7.92 -22.51
N GLN A 350 -17.89 8.05 -23.80
CA GLN A 350 -19.25 7.97 -24.28
C GLN A 350 -19.66 6.47 -24.35
N LEU A 351 -20.71 6.12 -23.64
CA LEU A 351 -21.19 4.75 -23.63
C LEU A 351 -22.05 4.48 -24.87
N PRO A 352 -21.95 3.28 -25.44
CA PRO A 352 -22.76 2.88 -26.61
C PRO A 352 -24.22 2.66 -26.27
#